data_4482955deda08228bddfca1baea1034e
#
_entry.id   4482955deda08228bddfca1baea1034e
#
_cell.length_a   1.000
_cell.length_b   1.000
_cell.length_c   1.000
_cell.angle_alpha   90.00
_cell.angle_beta   90.00
_cell.angle_gamma   90.00
#
_symmetry.space_group_name_H-M   'P 1'
#
loop_
_entity.id
_entity.type
_entity.pdbx_description
1 polymer ?
#
loop_
_entity_poly.entity_id
_entity_poly.type
_entity_poly.pdbx_seq_one_letter_code
_entity_poly.pdbx_strand_id
1 'polypeptide(L)'
;DYNHYINRIKKTLLLDLQKAYPDAAIEKEDSVWDALTRIYEYCNQEQFIFILDEWDYIYHQPYMTDADKTAYTKFLSNLLKDKAYVEMAYMTGILPIAKYSSGSELNMFFEYSMATRAKFSEYFGFTDDEVNLLYQRYLQIEKNPSVTREGLELWYDGYQTAGGKKLYNPRSVVGALSDNQLGNYWTSSGPYDEIFYYIGANVDAVKDDIALMVADIPVPAKIQEYAATSMELKTKDEIFSAMVVYGFLNYSKGYISIPNKELMDKFAEVIQREPSLGNVYKLAKESGRMLAATKAGDTKTMAELLEYAHNTHSPLTLYNNEAELASIIRWVYLKALDFYRIEREDKAGIGYVDFIFYPFQKNDDAIIIELKVNHSADEAIQQIKDRQYALRFEGKFGEKAEYTGRILAVGIAYHKDDIKKLHECKVEVLREKIV
;
A
#
# COMPACT_ATOMS: atom_id res chain seq x y z
N ASP A 1 -27.77 -7.24 17.92
CA ASP A 1 -27.72 -5.87 18.46
C ASP A 1 -26.62 -5.74 19.53
N TYR A 2 -26.30 -4.52 19.93
CA TYR A 2 -25.29 -4.19 20.93
C TYR A 2 -25.55 -4.86 22.27
N ASN A 3 -26.79 -4.84 22.76
CA ASN A 3 -27.12 -5.40 24.07
C ASN A 3 -26.89 -6.91 24.13
N HIS A 4 -27.22 -7.61 23.07
CA HIS A 4 -26.93 -9.05 22.96
C HIS A 4 -25.42 -9.33 22.99
N TYR A 5 -24.65 -8.56 22.23
CA TYR A 5 -23.20 -8.67 22.16
C TYR A 5 -22.52 -8.45 23.52
N ILE A 6 -22.81 -7.32 24.18
CA ILE A 6 -22.17 -6.96 25.44
C ILE A 6 -22.62 -7.87 26.60
N ASN A 7 -23.88 -8.27 26.62
CA ASN A 7 -24.40 -9.18 27.65
C ASN A 7 -23.78 -10.58 27.51
N ARG A 8 -23.50 -11.04 26.30
CA ARG A 8 -22.78 -12.30 26.09
C ARG A 8 -21.38 -12.23 26.66
N ILE A 9 -20.62 -11.17 26.38
CA ILE A 9 -19.28 -10.95 26.95
C ILE A 9 -19.34 -10.96 28.48
N LYS A 10 -20.19 -10.13 29.06
CA LYS A 10 -20.33 -10.04 30.53
C LYS A 10 -20.67 -11.39 31.18
N LYS A 11 -21.62 -12.10 30.60
CA LYS A 11 -22.05 -13.41 31.12
C LYS A 11 -20.93 -14.46 31.03
N THR A 12 -20.22 -14.50 29.90
CA THR A 12 -19.10 -15.45 29.71
C THR A 12 -17.99 -15.16 30.69
N LEU A 13 -17.56 -13.92 30.82
CA LEU A 13 -16.52 -13.53 31.78
C LEU A 13 -16.91 -13.87 33.23
N LEU A 14 -18.13 -13.56 33.65
CA LEU A 14 -18.59 -13.90 35.00
C LEU A 14 -18.57 -15.40 35.28
N LEU A 15 -19.03 -16.21 34.33
CA LEU A 15 -19.02 -17.68 34.46
C LEU A 15 -17.60 -18.22 34.57
N ASP A 16 -16.68 -17.69 33.75
CA ASP A 16 -15.28 -18.12 33.76
C ASP A 16 -14.58 -17.70 35.05
N LEU A 17 -14.82 -16.48 35.54
CA LEU A 17 -14.29 -15.98 36.80
C LEU A 17 -14.83 -16.78 38.00
N GLN A 18 -16.14 -17.07 38.06
CA GLN A 18 -16.74 -17.91 39.12
C GLN A 18 -16.13 -19.32 39.14
N LYS A 19 -15.87 -19.89 37.97
CA LYS A 19 -15.25 -21.22 37.85
C LYS A 19 -13.79 -21.20 38.26
N ALA A 20 -13.04 -20.17 37.86
CA ALA A 20 -11.59 -20.06 38.14
C ALA A 20 -11.32 -19.67 39.60
N TYR A 21 -12.20 -18.90 40.23
CA TYR A 21 -12.03 -18.32 41.56
C TYR A 21 -13.22 -18.64 42.49
N PRO A 22 -13.45 -19.91 42.84
CA PRO A 22 -14.61 -20.30 43.66
C PRO A 22 -14.61 -19.68 45.07
N ASP A 23 -13.42 -19.33 45.57
CA ASP A 23 -13.25 -18.74 46.90
C ASP A 23 -13.45 -17.24 46.94
N ALA A 24 -13.60 -16.57 45.79
CA ALA A 24 -13.79 -15.12 45.69
C ALA A 24 -15.21 -14.64 46.03
N ALA A 25 -16.12 -15.57 46.38
CA ALA A 25 -17.49 -15.28 46.75
C ALA A 25 -18.24 -14.37 45.76
N ILE A 26 -18.05 -14.62 44.44
CA ILE A 26 -18.68 -13.87 43.36
C ILE A 26 -20.18 -14.12 43.38
N GLU A 27 -20.97 -13.07 43.52
CA GLU A 27 -22.44 -13.16 43.53
C GLU A 27 -23.01 -13.15 42.10
N LYS A 28 -24.22 -13.68 41.95
CA LYS A 28 -24.87 -13.79 40.64
C LYS A 28 -25.23 -12.43 40.03
N GLU A 29 -25.47 -11.47 40.86
CA GLU A 29 -25.82 -10.07 40.51
C GLU A 29 -24.60 -9.17 40.32
N ASP A 30 -23.38 -9.65 40.62
CA ASP A 30 -22.18 -8.89 40.46
C ASP A 30 -21.99 -8.48 38.97
N SER A 31 -21.50 -7.27 38.76
CA SER A 31 -20.96 -6.92 37.46
C SER A 31 -19.56 -7.57 37.27
N VAL A 32 -19.04 -7.58 36.03
CA VAL A 32 -17.70 -8.13 35.76
C VAL A 32 -16.63 -7.42 36.59
N TRP A 33 -16.71 -6.10 36.73
CA TRP A 33 -15.74 -5.34 37.53
C TRP A 33 -15.91 -5.51 39.05
N ASP A 34 -17.12 -5.83 39.54
CA ASP A 34 -17.34 -6.19 40.94
C ASP A 34 -16.72 -7.56 41.22
N ALA A 35 -16.95 -8.53 40.37
CA ALA A 35 -16.34 -9.85 40.46
C ALA A 35 -14.80 -9.80 40.47
N LEU A 36 -14.20 -9.01 39.57
CA LEU A 36 -12.75 -8.82 39.51
C LEU A 36 -12.22 -8.11 40.79
N THR A 37 -12.99 -7.15 41.34
CA THR A 37 -12.65 -6.49 42.61
C THR A 37 -12.67 -7.48 43.75
N ARG A 38 -13.69 -8.35 43.83
CA ARG A 38 -13.74 -9.40 44.86
C ARG A 38 -12.55 -10.38 44.75
N ILE A 39 -12.17 -10.77 43.54
CA ILE A 39 -10.98 -11.61 43.36
C ILE A 39 -9.74 -10.91 43.88
N TYR A 40 -9.54 -9.64 43.54
CA TYR A 40 -8.42 -8.87 44.06
C TYR A 40 -8.43 -8.78 45.60
N GLU A 41 -9.57 -8.54 46.22
CA GLU A 41 -9.70 -8.40 47.67
C GLU A 41 -9.54 -9.72 48.46
N TYR A 42 -10.07 -10.84 47.90
CA TYR A 42 -10.13 -12.13 48.60
C TYR A 42 -9.09 -13.15 48.15
N CYS A 43 -8.42 -12.94 47.01
CA CYS A 43 -7.44 -13.85 46.44
C CYS A 43 -6.04 -13.21 46.35
N ASN A 44 -5.42 -12.88 47.48
CA ASN A 44 -4.04 -12.38 47.62
C ASN A 44 -3.69 -11.16 46.71
N GLN A 45 -4.64 -10.27 46.47
CA GLN A 45 -4.48 -9.11 45.59
C GLN A 45 -4.07 -9.48 44.16
N GLU A 46 -4.64 -10.57 43.64
CA GLU A 46 -4.38 -11.04 42.29
C GLU A 46 -4.78 -10.00 41.28
N GLN A 47 -3.87 -9.71 40.31
CA GLN A 47 -4.06 -8.74 39.26
C GLN A 47 -4.11 -9.44 37.89
N PHE A 48 -4.76 -8.76 36.94
CA PHE A 48 -5.01 -9.30 35.61
C PHE A 48 -4.30 -8.49 34.53
N ILE A 49 -3.79 -9.18 33.53
CA ILE A 49 -3.36 -8.60 32.27
C ILE A 49 -4.52 -8.75 31.28
N PHE A 50 -5.06 -7.62 30.82
CA PHE A 50 -6.13 -7.60 29.83
C PHE A 50 -5.55 -7.48 28.44
N ILE A 51 -5.87 -8.42 27.54
CA ILE A 51 -5.50 -8.40 26.13
C ILE A 51 -6.79 -8.33 25.33
N LEU A 52 -7.03 -7.20 24.65
CA LEU A 52 -8.20 -6.95 23.82
C LEU A 52 -7.73 -6.83 22.37
N ASP A 53 -7.97 -7.86 21.58
CA ASP A 53 -7.68 -7.84 20.16
C ASP A 53 -8.88 -7.27 19.40
N GLU A 54 -8.60 -6.43 18.39
CA GLU A 54 -9.64 -5.75 17.59
C GLU A 54 -10.71 -5.04 18.46
N TRP A 55 -10.26 -4.24 19.46
CA TRP A 55 -11.17 -3.57 20.42
C TRP A 55 -12.26 -2.74 19.73
N ASP A 56 -11.97 -2.24 18.53
CA ASP A 56 -12.82 -1.36 17.72
C ASP A 56 -13.72 -2.10 16.75
N TYR A 57 -13.64 -3.43 16.64
CA TYR A 57 -14.47 -4.25 15.75
C TYR A 57 -15.97 -3.92 15.82
N ILE A 58 -16.46 -3.71 17.04
CA ILE A 58 -17.89 -3.41 17.27
C ILE A 58 -18.33 -2.09 16.63
N TYR A 59 -17.43 -1.11 16.51
CA TYR A 59 -17.78 0.20 15.92
C TYR A 59 -18.08 0.13 14.43
N HIS A 60 -17.60 -0.90 13.75
CA HIS A 60 -17.85 -1.13 12.32
C HIS A 60 -19.14 -1.90 12.06
N GLN A 61 -19.85 -2.32 13.11
CA GLN A 61 -21.07 -3.08 12.93
C GLN A 61 -22.25 -2.18 12.53
N PRO A 62 -23.00 -2.52 11.47
CA PRO A 62 -24.06 -1.66 10.93
C PRO A 62 -25.24 -1.42 11.90
N TYR A 63 -25.33 -2.21 12.98
CA TYR A 63 -26.36 -2.06 13.99
C TYR A 63 -25.96 -1.13 15.15
N MET A 64 -24.72 -0.60 15.17
CA MET A 64 -24.23 0.27 16.23
C MET A 64 -24.71 1.70 16.06
N THR A 65 -25.44 2.19 17.05
CA THR A 65 -25.77 3.62 17.16
C THR A 65 -24.68 4.39 17.92
N ASP A 66 -24.69 5.71 17.86
CA ASP A 66 -23.73 6.53 18.63
C ASP A 66 -23.92 6.37 20.15
N ALA A 67 -25.16 6.10 20.60
CA ALA A 67 -25.44 5.76 21.99
C ALA A 67 -24.78 4.42 22.38
N ASP A 68 -24.84 3.42 21.52
CA ASP A 68 -24.19 2.12 21.75
C ASP A 68 -22.67 2.25 21.79
N LYS A 69 -22.07 3.04 20.88
CA LYS A 69 -20.63 3.34 20.88
C LYS A 69 -20.20 3.98 22.21
N THR A 70 -20.97 4.96 22.68
CA THR A 70 -20.73 5.60 23.98
C THR A 70 -20.86 4.59 25.13
N ALA A 71 -21.87 3.71 25.09
CA ALA A 71 -22.07 2.69 26.12
C ALA A 71 -20.93 1.67 26.14
N TYR A 72 -20.41 1.27 24.97
CA TYR A 72 -19.25 0.38 24.88
C TYR A 72 -17.97 1.02 25.42
N THR A 73 -17.70 2.28 25.09
CA THR A 73 -16.56 3.03 25.65
C THR A 73 -16.64 3.12 27.17
N LYS A 74 -17.85 3.38 27.73
CA LYS A 74 -18.08 3.36 29.20
C LYS A 74 -17.88 1.97 29.79
N PHE A 75 -18.27 0.91 29.10
CA PHE A 75 -18.00 -0.45 29.54
C PHE A 75 -16.50 -0.72 29.67
N LEU A 76 -15.69 -0.36 28.66
CA LEU A 76 -14.23 -0.51 28.71
C LEU A 76 -13.62 0.35 29.83
N SER A 77 -14.10 1.59 30.01
CA SER A 77 -13.65 2.46 31.11
C SER A 77 -13.94 1.85 32.49
N ASN A 78 -15.17 1.35 32.70
CA ASN A 78 -15.54 0.70 33.96
C ASN A 78 -14.74 -0.58 34.23
N LEU A 79 -14.35 -1.28 33.19
CA LEU A 79 -13.57 -2.51 33.30
C LEU A 79 -12.10 -2.25 33.63
N LEU A 80 -11.50 -1.18 33.07
CA LEU A 80 -10.04 -1.02 33.04
C LEU A 80 -9.53 0.20 33.83
N LYS A 81 -10.29 1.30 33.87
CA LYS A 81 -9.79 2.55 34.39
C LYS A 81 -9.79 2.59 35.92
N ASP A 82 -8.63 2.97 36.50
CA ASP A 82 -8.45 3.17 37.95
C ASP A 82 -8.87 1.93 38.77
N LYS A 83 -8.58 0.73 38.29
CA LYS A 83 -8.91 -0.54 38.94
C LYS A 83 -7.68 -1.20 39.51
N ALA A 84 -7.74 -1.55 40.80
CA ALA A 84 -6.64 -2.19 41.51
C ALA A 84 -6.29 -3.57 40.95
N TYR A 85 -7.26 -4.28 40.41
CA TYR A 85 -7.07 -5.61 39.77
C TYR A 85 -6.42 -5.56 38.36
N VAL A 86 -6.19 -4.36 37.78
CA VAL A 86 -5.54 -4.23 36.47
C VAL A 86 -4.04 -4.05 36.66
N GLU A 87 -3.26 -5.04 36.32
CA GLU A 87 -1.79 -4.95 36.20
C GLU A 87 -1.41 -4.23 34.91
N MET A 88 -1.99 -4.67 33.79
CA MET A 88 -1.77 -4.10 32.46
C MET A 88 -2.99 -4.29 31.56
N ALA A 89 -3.24 -3.34 30.69
CA ALA A 89 -4.17 -3.53 29.56
C ALA A 89 -3.46 -3.25 28.25
N TYR A 90 -3.55 -4.22 27.34
CA TYR A 90 -3.03 -4.13 25.97
C TYR A 90 -4.19 -4.29 24.99
N MET A 91 -4.35 -3.31 24.10
CA MET A 91 -5.42 -3.31 23.12
C MET A 91 -4.85 -3.15 21.73
N THR A 92 -5.35 -3.94 20.78
CA THR A 92 -5.08 -3.80 19.35
C THR A 92 -6.35 -3.34 18.64
N GLY A 93 -6.20 -2.58 17.55
CA GLY A 93 -7.28 -2.11 16.72
C GLY A 93 -6.78 -1.20 15.62
N ILE A 94 -7.65 -0.83 14.70
CA ILE A 94 -7.35 0.08 13.60
C ILE A 94 -7.64 1.52 14.03
N LEU A 95 -8.74 1.72 14.77
CA LEU A 95 -9.21 3.05 15.13
C LEU A 95 -8.50 3.62 16.37
N PRO A 96 -8.10 4.90 16.33
CA PRO A 96 -7.50 5.54 17.50
C PRO A 96 -8.54 5.74 18.61
N ILE A 97 -8.13 5.44 19.85
CA ILE A 97 -8.98 5.55 21.04
C ILE A 97 -9.42 7.01 21.28
N ALA A 98 -8.52 7.96 21.01
CA ALA A 98 -8.73 9.38 21.31
C ALA A 98 -10.02 9.96 20.73
N LYS A 99 -10.55 9.38 19.67
CA LYS A 99 -11.78 9.84 19.05
C LYS A 99 -13.07 9.38 19.74
N TYR A 100 -13.05 8.17 20.28
CA TYR A 100 -14.25 7.56 20.88
C TYR A 100 -14.38 7.82 22.36
N SER A 101 -13.35 8.39 22.99
CA SER A 101 -13.44 8.90 24.34
C SER A 101 -13.75 10.39 24.30
N SER A 102 -14.89 10.80 24.81
CA SER A 102 -15.29 12.22 24.94
C SER A 102 -14.40 13.00 25.93
N GLY A 103 -13.14 12.63 26.04
CA GLY A 103 -12.06 13.30 26.75
C GLY A 103 -11.52 12.61 27.99
N SER A 104 -12.23 11.71 28.66
CA SER A 104 -11.73 11.12 29.90
C SER A 104 -11.91 9.62 30.09
N GLU A 105 -12.74 8.97 29.29
CA GLU A 105 -13.09 7.57 29.53
C GLU A 105 -11.91 6.61 29.38
N LEU A 106 -11.12 6.76 28.31
CA LEU A 106 -10.00 5.86 27.98
C LEU A 106 -8.64 6.60 27.88
N ASN A 107 -8.49 7.73 28.55
CA ASN A 107 -7.28 8.55 28.50
C ASN A 107 -6.06 7.94 29.23
N MET A 108 -6.20 6.77 29.85
CA MET A 108 -5.11 6.04 30.47
C MET A 108 -4.23 5.26 29.48
N PHE A 109 -4.67 5.11 28.22
CA PHE A 109 -3.88 4.41 27.22
C PHE A 109 -2.87 5.31 26.53
N PHE A 110 -1.68 4.76 26.27
CA PHE A 110 -0.73 5.31 25.31
C PHE A 110 -0.93 4.61 23.96
N GLU A 111 -1.22 5.37 22.92
CA GLU A 111 -1.37 4.86 21.58
C GLU A 111 -0.03 4.80 20.86
N TYR A 112 0.20 3.71 20.15
CA TYR A 112 1.34 3.49 19.30
C TYR A 112 0.86 3.12 17.91
N SER A 113 1.46 3.73 16.89
CA SER A 113 1.18 3.42 15.50
C SER A 113 2.47 3.29 14.71
N MET A 114 2.39 2.62 13.58
CA MET A 114 3.53 2.46 12.70
C MET A 114 4.02 3.82 12.16
N ALA A 115 3.10 4.72 11.80
CA ALA A 115 3.39 5.90 11.01
C ALA A 115 3.87 7.10 11.84
N THR A 116 3.44 7.24 13.11
CA THR A 116 3.63 8.50 13.85
C THR A 116 4.48 8.38 15.11
N ARG A 117 4.68 7.18 15.66
CA ARG A 117 5.48 6.96 16.86
C ARG A 117 6.58 5.93 16.64
N ALA A 118 7.84 6.34 16.86
CA ALA A 118 9.00 5.47 16.67
C ALA A 118 9.04 4.27 17.63
N LYS A 119 8.61 4.46 18.90
CA LYS A 119 8.57 3.39 19.89
C LYS A 119 7.58 2.31 19.46
N PHE A 120 8.03 1.07 19.39
CA PHE A 120 7.28 -0.11 18.96
C PHE A 120 6.84 -0.14 17.48
N SER A 121 7.20 0.85 16.67
CA SER A 121 6.75 0.92 15.28
C SER A 121 7.20 -0.27 14.42
N GLU A 122 8.26 -0.98 14.80
CA GLU A 122 8.78 -2.14 14.08
C GLU A 122 7.94 -3.43 14.28
N TYR A 123 7.00 -3.44 15.21
CA TYR A 123 6.16 -4.62 15.50
C TYR A 123 4.85 -4.63 14.70
N PHE A 124 4.63 -3.67 13.81
CA PHE A 124 3.43 -3.59 12.98
C PHE A 124 3.51 -4.37 11.66
N GLY A 125 4.64 -5.00 11.38
CA GLY A 125 4.85 -5.80 10.18
C GLY A 125 6.11 -6.63 10.31
N PHE A 126 6.49 -7.35 9.23
CA PHE A 126 7.77 -8.06 9.21
C PHE A 126 8.89 -7.11 8.81
N THR A 127 9.99 -7.19 9.54
CA THR A 127 11.27 -6.56 9.17
C THR A 127 11.95 -7.34 8.04
N ASP A 128 12.94 -6.71 7.40
CA ASP A 128 13.73 -7.35 6.35
C ASP A 128 14.43 -8.63 6.84
N ASP A 129 14.96 -8.61 8.07
CA ASP A 129 15.61 -9.77 8.69
C ASP A 129 14.62 -10.93 8.90
N GLU A 130 13.41 -10.65 9.35
CA GLU A 130 12.36 -11.67 9.53
C GLU A 130 11.93 -12.26 8.20
N VAL A 131 11.77 -11.43 7.15
CA VAL A 131 11.46 -11.92 5.80
C VAL A 131 12.61 -12.77 5.25
N ASN A 132 13.87 -12.39 5.50
CA ASN A 132 15.02 -13.21 5.12
C ASN A 132 14.99 -14.58 5.80
N LEU A 133 14.66 -14.66 7.09
CA LEU A 133 14.53 -15.93 7.81
C LEU A 133 13.39 -16.80 7.25
N LEU A 134 12.24 -16.21 6.97
CA LEU A 134 11.11 -16.90 6.36
C LEU A 134 11.46 -17.41 4.96
N TYR A 135 12.12 -16.60 4.15
CA TYR A 135 12.57 -16.98 2.82
C TYR A 135 13.60 -18.13 2.84
N GLN A 136 14.55 -18.12 3.77
CA GLN A 136 15.48 -19.25 3.93
C GLN A 136 14.76 -20.55 4.31
N ARG A 137 13.75 -20.48 5.18
CA ARG A 137 12.90 -21.64 5.50
C ARG A 137 12.12 -22.14 4.29
N TYR A 138 11.54 -21.24 3.52
CA TYR A 138 10.83 -21.55 2.28
C TYR A 138 11.73 -22.31 1.30
N LEU A 139 12.97 -21.85 1.08
CA LEU A 139 13.94 -22.52 0.19
C LEU A 139 14.35 -23.93 0.67
N GLN A 140 14.20 -24.23 1.97
CA GLN A 140 14.47 -25.56 2.53
C GLN A 140 13.29 -26.53 2.34
N ILE A 141 12.06 -26.01 2.29
CA ILE A 141 10.82 -26.81 2.27
C ILE A 141 10.33 -27.00 0.83
N GLU A 142 10.36 -25.91 0.03
CA GLU A 142 9.84 -25.92 -1.33
C GLU A 142 10.85 -26.54 -2.30
N LYS A 143 10.43 -27.58 -3.03
CA LYS A 143 11.30 -28.28 -3.98
C LYS A 143 11.56 -27.52 -5.27
N ASN A 144 10.58 -26.73 -5.68
CA ASN A 144 10.62 -25.93 -6.91
C ASN A 144 10.25 -24.48 -6.60
N PRO A 145 11.12 -23.71 -5.91
CA PRO A 145 10.82 -22.37 -5.47
C PRO A 145 10.61 -21.43 -6.69
N SER A 146 9.43 -20.83 -6.77
CA SER A 146 9.08 -19.83 -7.79
C SER A 146 9.10 -18.40 -7.26
N VAL A 147 8.93 -18.22 -5.93
CA VAL A 147 9.03 -16.92 -5.28
C VAL A 147 10.49 -16.54 -5.09
N THR A 148 10.86 -15.34 -5.50
CA THR A 148 12.21 -14.77 -5.27
C THR A 148 12.20 -13.78 -4.09
N ARG A 149 13.38 -13.53 -3.50
CA ARG A 149 13.50 -12.54 -2.41
C ARG A 149 13.19 -11.12 -2.90
N GLU A 150 13.67 -10.79 -4.08
CA GLU A 150 13.41 -9.53 -4.77
C GLU A 150 11.91 -9.37 -5.11
N GLY A 151 11.26 -10.51 -5.45
CA GLY A 151 9.81 -10.53 -5.66
C GLY A 151 9.03 -10.18 -4.39
N LEU A 152 9.43 -10.71 -3.23
CA LEU A 152 8.82 -10.35 -1.95
C LEU A 152 9.00 -8.87 -1.63
N GLU A 153 10.18 -8.30 -1.90
CA GLU A 153 10.45 -6.88 -1.70
C GLU A 153 9.56 -6.01 -2.60
N LEU A 154 9.52 -6.30 -3.90
CA LEU A 154 8.70 -5.56 -4.86
C LEU A 154 7.21 -5.58 -4.50
N TRP A 155 6.71 -6.74 -4.07
CA TRP A 155 5.29 -6.94 -3.87
C TRP A 155 4.77 -6.49 -2.51
N TYR A 156 5.57 -6.57 -1.45
CA TYR A 156 5.06 -6.48 -0.07
C TYR A 156 5.83 -5.55 0.86
N ASP A 157 6.99 -5.02 0.45
CA ASP A 157 7.74 -3.98 1.18
C ASP A 157 7.10 -2.60 1.00
N GLY A 158 7.72 -1.58 1.54
CA GLY A 158 7.45 -0.17 1.24
C GLY A 158 6.73 0.61 2.32
N TYR A 159 6.36 -0.02 3.41
CA TYR A 159 5.91 0.72 4.59
C TYR A 159 7.10 1.23 5.38
N GLN A 160 7.14 2.54 5.62
CA GLN A 160 8.15 3.13 6.49
C GLN A 160 7.59 3.43 7.86
N THR A 161 8.27 2.94 8.89
CA THR A 161 7.92 3.24 10.26
C THR A 161 8.39 4.64 10.66
N ALA A 162 7.76 5.24 11.67
CA ALA A 162 8.24 6.48 12.28
C ALA A 162 9.69 6.36 12.82
N GLY A 163 10.15 5.15 13.13
CA GLY A 163 11.53 4.83 13.51
C GLY A 163 12.50 4.72 12.32
N GLY A 164 12.02 4.83 11.09
CA GLY A 164 12.82 4.78 9.87
C GLY A 164 13.11 3.36 9.34
N LYS A 165 12.52 2.31 9.93
CA LYS A 165 12.62 0.94 9.41
C LYS A 165 11.59 0.71 8.32
N LYS A 166 11.93 -0.16 7.36
CA LYS A 166 10.99 -0.67 6.38
C LYS A 166 10.30 -1.93 6.92
N LEU A 167 9.02 -2.07 6.58
CA LEU A 167 8.21 -3.23 6.95
C LEU A 167 7.48 -3.80 5.74
N TYR A 168 7.32 -5.12 5.78
CA TYR A 168 6.54 -5.91 4.85
C TYR A 168 5.17 -6.24 5.43
N ASN A 169 4.16 -6.39 4.57
CA ASN A 169 2.87 -6.92 4.98
C ASN A 169 2.99 -8.41 5.35
N PRO A 170 2.77 -8.80 6.63
CA PRO A 170 2.98 -10.19 7.06
C PRO A 170 2.07 -11.19 6.36
N ARG A 171 0.79 -10.84 6.17
CA ARG A 171 -0.19 -11.72 5.52
C ARG A 171 0.21 -12.05 4.10
N SER A 172 0.64 -11.04 3.34
CA SER A 172 1.01 -11.20 1.94
C SER A 172 2.32 -11.99 1.79
N VAL A 173 3.31 -11.73 2.64
CA VAL A 173 4.57 -12.51 2.66
C VAL A 173 4.29 -13.99 2.96
N VAL A 174 3.51 -14.27 4.01
CA VAL A 174 3.17 -15.66 4.39
C VAL A 174 2.36 -16.34 3.28
N GLY A 175 1.36 -15.65 2.72
CA GLY A 175 0.56 -16.15 1.61
C GLY A 175 1.42 -16.54 0.41
N ALA A 176 2.29 -15.63 -0.05
CA ALA A 176 3.16 -15.87 -1.19
C ALA A 176 4.12 -17.07 -1.00
N LEU A 177 4.72 -17.17 0.18
CA LEU A 177 5.62 -18.29 0.50
C LEU A 177 4.87 -19.61 0.63
N SER A 178 3.65 -19.60 1.20
CA SER A 178 2.81 -20.79 1.37
C SER A 178 2.28 -21.33 0.04
N ASP A 179 1.87 -20.43 -0.86
CA ASP A 179 1.30 -20.79 -2.16
C ASP A 179 2.37 -20.94 -3.24
N ASN A 180 3.64 -20.68 -2.91
CA ASN A 180 4.76 -20.64 -3.86
C ASN A 180 4.48 -19.73 -5.07
N GLN A 181 3.80 -18.59 -4.84
CA GLN A 181 3.39 -17.66 -5.88
C GLN A 181 3.30 -16.22 -5.34
N LEU A 182 3.81 -15.23 -6.10
CA LEU A 182 3.56 -13.82 -5.83
C LEU A 182 2.15 -13.44 -6.30
N GLY A 183 1.45 -12.59 -5.53
CA GLY A 183 0.09 -12.17 -5.87
C GLY A 183 -0.54 -11.27 -4.82
N ASN A 184 -1.80 -10.94 -5.03
CA ASN A 184 -2.59 -10.10 -4.14
C ASN A 184 -3.22 -10.93 -3.02
N TYR A 185 -2.63 -10.94 -1.83
CA TYR A 185 -3.09 -11.72 -0.68
C TYR A 185 -3.87 -10.88 0.32
N TRP A 186 -3.34 -9.75 0.72
CA TRP A 186 -4.02 -8.85 1.65
C TRP A 186 -5.19 -8.13 0.97
N THR A 187 -4.95 -7.57 -0.20
CA THR A 187 -5.96 -6.83 -0.95
C THR A 187 -7.08 -7.71 -1.51
N SER A 188 -6.91 -9.02 -1.60
CA SER A 188 -7.96 -9.95 -2.01
C SER A 188 -8.80 -10.51 -0.86
N SER A 189 -8.40 -10.28 0.39
CA SER A 189 -9.01 -10.87 1.59
C SER A 189 -9.86 -9.91 2.42
N GLY A 190 -9.76 -8.63 2.17
CA GLY A 190 -10.48 -7.57 2.87
C GLY A 190 -11.60 -6.94 2.06
N PRO A 191 -12.33 -5.99 2.62
CA PRO A 191 -13.31 -5.21 1.91
C PRO A 191 -12.63 -4.43 0.79
N TYR A 192 -12.80 -4.94 -0.40
CA TYR A 192 -12.15 -4.54 -1.64
C TYR A 192 -12.52 -3.12 -2.09
N ASP A 193 -13.69 -2.71 -1.64
CA ASP A 193 -14.30 -1.43 -2.00
C ASP A 193 -13.80 -0.27 -1.11
N GLU A 194 -12.94 -0.53 -0.12
CA GLU A 194 -12.53 0.52 0.83
C GLU A 194 -11.67 1.59 0.17
N ILE A 195 -10.68 1.23 -0.67
CA ILE A 195 -9.90 2.25 -1.41
C ILE A 195 -10.84 3.08 -2.26
N PHE A 196 -11.76 2.44 -2.97
CA PHE A 196 -12.78 3.11 -3.76
C PHE A 196 -13.70 3.97 -2.89
N TYR A 197 -14.11 3.48 -1.74
CA TYR A 197 -14.93 4.22 -0.78
C TYR A 197 -14.24 5.52 -0.33
N TYR A 198 -12.94 5.45 0.03
CA TYR A 198 -12.19 6.63 0.45
C TYR A 198 -11.98 7.62 -0.69
N ILE A 199 -11.62 7.16 -1.87
CA ILE A 199 -11.50 8.02 -3.05
C ILE A 199 -12.86 8.67 -3.37
N GLY A 200 -13.93 7.88 -3.35
CA GLY A 200 -15.29 8.30 -3.64
C GLY A 200 -15.87 9.31 -2.65
N ALA A 201 -15.34 9.40 -1.43
CA ALA A 201 -15.78 10.35 -0.42
C ALA A 201 -15.64 11.81 -0.88
N ASN A 202 -14.56 12.14 -1.57
CA ASN A 202 -14.37 13.42 -2.26
C ASN A 202 -13.33 13.29 -3.37
N VAL A 203 -13.75 12.81 -4.53
CA VAL A 203 -12.87 12.56 -5.69
C VAL A 203 -12.11 13.82 -6.10
N ASP A 204 -12.77 14.98 -6.14
CA ASP A 204 -12.14 16.23 -6.58
C ASP A 204 -11.01 16.71 -5.66
N ALA A 205 -11.07 16.34 -4.38
CA ALA A 205 -10.04 16.69 -3.42
C ALA A 205 -8.76 15.82 -3.53
N VAL A 206 -8.87 14.59 -4.08
CA VAL A 206 -7.78 13.60 -4.03
C VAL A 206 -7.30 13.10 -5.39
N LYS A 207 -8.06 13.30 -6.47
CA LYS A 207 -7.77 12.70 -7.80
C LYS A 207 -6.38 13.05 -8.35
N ASP A 208 -5.96 14.31 -8.21
CA ASP A 208 -4.66 14.76 -8.73
C ASP A 208 -3.49 14.17 -7.93
N ASP A 209 -3.65 14.07 -6.62
CA ASP A 209 -2.63 13.48 -5.74
C ASP A 209 -2.53 11.95 -5.93
N ILE A 210 -3.66 11.27 -6.11
CA ILE A 210 -3.67 9.83 -6.44
C ILE A 210 -2.97 9.61 -7.78
N ALA A 211 -3.24 10.48 -8.75
CA ALA A 211 -2.54 10.44 -10.01
C ALA A 211 -1.01 10.57 -9.84
N LEU A 212 -0.55 11.52 -9.03
CA LEU A 212 0.87 11.67 -8.72
C LEU A 212 1.44 10.41 -8.06
N MET A 213 0.76 9.84 -7.06
CA MET A 213 1.23 8.64 -6.37
C MET A 213 1.30 7.41 -7.28
N VAL A 214 0.37 7.24 -8.21
CA VAL A 214 0.44 6.16 -9.22
C VAL A 214 1.58 6.39 -10.21
N ALA A 215 1.94 7.66 -10.48
CA ALA A 215 3.16 8.00 -11.20
C ALA A 215 4.45 7.85 -10.37
N ASP A 216 4.37 7.28 -9.15
CA ASP A 216 5.48 7.12 -8.20
C ASP A 216 6.08 8.45 -7.69
N ILE A 217 5.22 9.46 -7.59
CA ILE A 217 5.57 10.77 -7.04
C ILE A 217 4.94 10.88 -5.65
N PRO A 218 5.72 10.92 -4.58
CA PRO A 218 5.19 11.13 -3.24
C PRO A 218 4.52 12.49 -3.10
N VAL A 219 3.40 12.53 -2.40
CA VAL A 219 2.57 13.73 -2.23
C VAL A 219 2.67 14.25 -0.81
N PRO A 220 2.84 15.55 -0.58
CA PRO A 220 2.82 16.10 0.76
C PRO A 220 1.43 15.97 1.40
N ALA A 221 1.37 15.47 2.63
CA ALA A 221 0.14 15.32 3.40
C ALA A 221 0.38 15.53 4.89
N LYS A 222 -0.64 16.05 5.56
CA LYS A 222 -0.68 16.16 7.03
C LYS A 222 -1.56 15.04 7.57
N ILE A 223 -0.93 14.06 8.20
CA ILE A 223 -1.66 12.93 8.76
C ILE A 223 -2.14 13.27 10.16
N GLN A 224 -3.44 13.15 10.34
CA GLN A 224 -4.13 13.32 11.61
C GLN A 224 -4.81 11.98 11.92
N GLU A 225 -4.19 11.15 12.76
CA GLU A 225 -4.69 9.79 13.05
C GLU A 225 -6.16 9.78 13.49
N TYR A 226 -6.58 10.77 14.29
CA TYR A 226 -7.97 10.91 14.73
C TYR A 226 -8.94 11.34 13.60
N ALA A 227 -8.46 11.95 12.53
CA ALA A 227 -9.30 12.30 11.38
C ALA A 227 -9.73 11.08 10.55
N ALA A 228 -8.95 10.00 10.60
CA ALA A 228 -9.24 8.73 9.93
C ALA A 228 -10.60 8.11 10.30
N THR A 229 -11.22 8.62 11.32
CA THR A 229 -12.41 8.03 11.94
C THR A 229 -13.67 8.88 11.75
N SER A 230 -13.59 10.00 11.01
CA SER A 230 -14.78 10.80 10.74
C SER A 230 -15.75 10.02 9.85
N MET A 231 -17.02 9.98 10.23
CA MET A 231 -18.07 9.31 9.44
C MET A 231 -18.32 10.01 8.10
N GLU A 232 -17.85 11.26 7.97
CA GLU A 232 -17.89 12.03 6.74
C GLU A 232 -16.49 12.57 6.45
N LEU A 233 -15.75 11.85 5.61
CA LEU A 233 -14.45 12.29 5.11
C LEU A 233 -14.69 13.37 4.03
N LYS A 234 -14.33 14.60 4.31
CA LYS A 234 -14.60 15.76 3.42
C LYS A 234 -13.35 16.36 2.82
N THR A 235 -12.28 16.36 3.58
CA THR A 235 -11.02 16.99 3.18
C THR A 235 -10.01 15.95 2.71
N LYS A 236 -9.07 16.39 1.88
CA LYS A 236 -7.92 15.62 1.43
C LYS A 236 -7.15 14.99 2.61
N ASP A 237 -6.84 15.78 3.64
CA ASP A 237 -6.06 15.33 4.79
C ASP A 237 -6.80 14.26 5.59
N GLU A 238 -8.13 14.35 5.72
CA GLU A 238 -8.95 13.32 6.38
C GLU A 238 -8.95 12.01 5.59
N ILE A 239 -9.14 12.08 4.27
CA ILE A 239 -9.15 10.91 3.38
C ILE A 239 -7.78 10.21 3.43
N PHE A 240 -6.70 10.95 3.23
CA PHE A 240 -5.37 10.36 3.25
C PHE A 240 -4.94 9.86 4.64
N SER A 241 -5.39 10.54 5.72
CA SER A 241 -5.18 10.03 7.08
C SER A 241 -5.85 8.68 7.29
N ALA A 242 -7.09 8.52 6.83
CA ALA A 242 -7.78 7.24 6.86
C ALA A 242 -7.01 6.19 6.04
N MET A 243 -6.61 6.50 4.82
CA MET A 243 -5.89 5.56 3.95
C MET A 243 -4.53 5.14 4.54
N VAL A 244 -3.84 6.02 5.27
CA VAL A 244 -2.60 5.68 5.98
C VAL A 244 -2.89 4.77 7.18
N VAL A 245 -3.89 5.09 7.99
CA VAL A 245 -4.27 4.28 9.17
C VAL A 245 -4.69 2.87 8.77
N TYR A 246 -5.44 2.74 7.68
CA TYR A 246 -5.85 1.44 7.13
C TYR A 246 -4.74 0.72 6.33
N GLY A 247 -3.56 1.33 6.17
CA GLY A 247 -2.43 0.73 5.49
C GLY A 247 -2.49 0.76 3.96
N PHE A 248 -3.42 1.53 3.35
CA PHE A 248 -3.48 1.69 1.89
C PHE A 248 -2.39 2.61 1.35
N LEU A 249 -1.89 3.51 2.19
CA LEU A 249 -0.79 4.41 1.87
C LEU A 249 0.32 4.32 2.91
N ASN A 250 1.53 4.49 2.46
CA ASN A 250 2.69 4.72 3.31
C ASN A 250 2.79 6.21 3.66
N TYR A 251 3.23 6.54 4.88
CA TYR A 251 3.53 7.89 5.29
C TYR A 251 4.97 7.98 5.81
N SER A 252 5.74 8.89 5.25
CA SER A 252 7.11 9.13 5.68
C SER A 252 7.50 10.60 5.52
N LYS A 253 8.01 11.20 6.60
CA LYS A 253 8.59 12.55 6.59
C LYS A 253 7.69 13.64 5.98
N GLY A 254 6.37 13.54 6.18
CA GLY A 254 5.40 14.51 5.65
C GLY A 254 4.88 14.20 4.26
N TYR A 255 5.24 13.06 3.69
CA TYR A 255 4.79 12.60 2.37
C TYR A 255 4.06 11.28 2.47
N ILE A 256 3.09 11.10 1.58
CA ILE A 256 2.38 9.84 1.36
C ILE A 256 2.77 9.25 -0.01
N SER A 257 2.72 7.94 -0.10
CA SER A 257 2.99 7.19 -1.34
C SER A 257 2.25 5.85 -1.32
N ILE A 258 2.06 5.24 -2.49
CA ILE A 258 1.61 3.85 -2.59
C ILE A 258 2.80 2.97 -2.22
N PRO A 259 2.69 2.08 -1.21
CA PRO A 259 3.87 1.43 -0.65
C PRO A 259 4.48 0.36 -1.55
N ASN A 260 3.69 -0.41 -2.29
CA ASN A 260 4.16 -1.60 -2.97
C ASN A 260 3.30 -1.98 -4.18
N LYS A 261 3.75 -3.02 -4.90
CA LYS A 261 3.06 -3.48 -6.10
C LYS A 261 1.66 -4.02 -5.82
N GLU A 262 1.43 -4.72 -4.71
CA GLU A 262 0.12 -5.25 -4.37
C GLU A 262 -0.94 -4.13 -4.30
N LEU A 263 -0.60 -3.01 -3.65
CA LEU A 263 -1.48 -1.85 -3.58
C LEU A 263 -1.48 -1.05 -4.88
N MET A 264 -0.34 -0.92 -5.56
CA MET A 264 -0.29 -0.25 -6.86
C MET A 264 -1.25 -0.87 -7.85
N ASP A 265 -1.33 -2.22 -7.91
CA ASP A 265 -2.27 -2.93 -8.78
C ASP A 265 -3.73 -2.58 -8.44
N LYS A 266 -4.03 -2.38 -7.15
CA LYS A 266 -5.37 -1.97 -6.71
C LYS A 266 -5.72 -0.54 -7.07
N PHE A 267 -4.81 0.39 -6.85
CA PHE A 267 -5.01 1.77 -7.29
C PHE A 267 -5.19 1.84 -8.82
N ALA A 268 -4.38 1.11 -9.58
CA ALA A 268 -4.50 1.04 -11.03
C ALA A 268 -5.87 0.48 -11.46
N GLU A 269 -6.39 -0.54 -10.77
CA GLU A 269 -7.72 -1.12 -11.02
C GLU A 269 -8.84 -0.10 -10.76
N VAL A 270 -8.80 0.59 -9.61
CA VAL A 270 -9.77 1.63 -9.25
C VAL A 270 -9.77 2.74 -10.30
N ILE A 271 -8.59 3.22 -10.69
CA ILE A 271 -8.46 4.29 -11.68
C ILE A 271 -9.05 3.87 -13.04
N GLN A 272 -8.87 2.63 -13.46
CA GLN A 272 -9.40 2.12 -14.72
C GLN A 272 -10.93 1.90 -14.69
N ARG A 273 -11.56 1.89 -13.53
CA ARG A 273 -12.99 1.67 -13.34
C ARG A 273 -13.79 2.90 -12.98
N GLU A 274 -13.12 3.98 -12.53
CA GLU A 274 -13.77 5.16 -11.97
C GLU A 274 -13.79 6.35 -12.93
N PRO A 275 -14.88 6.54 -13.72
CA PRO A 275 -14.98 7.64 -14.67
C PRO A 275 -14.94 9.04 -14.04
N SER A 276 -15.28 9.18 -12.75
CA SER A 276 -15.25 10.46 -12.04
C SER A 276 -13.82 11.02 -11.88
N LEU A 277 -12.79 10.17 -12.04
CA LEU A 277 -11.39 10.59 -12.13
C LEU A 277 -11.05 11.33 -13.44
N GLY A 278 -12.00 11.45 -14.35
CA GLY A 278 -11.90 12.34 -15.52
C GLY A 278 -10.78 11.94 -16.48
N ASN A 279 -9.79 12.82 -16.65
CA ASN A 279 -8.70 12.61 -17.61
C ASN A 279 -7.76 11.48 -17.21
N VAL A 280 -7.54 11.29 -15.91
CA VAL A 280 -6.74 10.19 -15.35
C VAL A 280 -7.32 8.83 -15.76
N TYR A 281 -8.64 8.67 -15.61
CA TYR A 281 -9.36 7.48 -16.10
C TYR A 281 -9.19 7.25 -17.61
N LYS A 282 -9.30 8.31 -18.42
CA LYS A 282 -9.14 8.19 -19.88
C LYS A 282 -7.74 7.73 -20.27
N LEU A 283 -6.70 8.33 -19.68
CA LEU A 283 -5.31 7.93 -19.90
C LEU A 283 -5.05 6.48 -19.50
N ALA A 284 -5.56 6.06 -18.33
CA ALA A 284 -5.45 4.69 -17.87
C ALA A 284 -6.10 3.68 -18.84
N LYS A 285 -7.22 4.04 -19.45
CA LYS A 285 -7.89 3.22 -20.48
C LYS A 285 -7.06 3.06 -21.75
N GLU A 286 -6.34 4.10 -22.17
CA GLU A 286 -5.49 4.06 -23.38
C GLU A 286 -4.13 3.36 -23.13
N SER A 287 -3.76 3.07 -21.89
CA SER A 287 -2.45 2.52 -21.55
C SER A 287 -2.18 1.14 -22.17
N GLY A 288 -3.21 0.32 -22.35
CA GLY A 288 -3.09 -0.95 -23.06
C GLY A 288 -2.77 -0.76 -24.55
N ARG A 289 -3.33 0.28 -25.19
CA ARG A 289 -3.05 0.65 -26.58
C ARG A 289 -1.62 1.15 -26.74
N MET A 290 -1.11 1.92 -25.77
CA MET A 290 0.29 2.38 -25.74
C MET A 290 1.26 1.20 -25.70
N LEU A 291 1.05 0.24 -24.80
CA LEU A 291 1.90 -0.95 -24.70
C LEU A 291 1.87 -1.78 -25.99
N ALA A 292 0.69 -1.98 -26.58
CA ALA A 292 0.53 -2.71 -27.84
C ALA A 292 1.25 -2.01 -29.00
N ALA A 293 1.11 -0.68 -29.12
CA ALA A 293 1.79 0.13 -30.13
C ALA A 293 3.32 0.02 -30.00
N THR A 294 3.85 0.07 -28.77
CA THR A 294 5.27 -0.09 -28.49
C THR A 294 5.79 -1.45 -28.97
N LYS A 295 5.12 -2.55 -28.62
CA LYS A 295 5.49 -3.89 -29.05
C LYS A 295 5.42 -4.09 -30.56
N ALA A 296 4.50 -3.40 -31.22
CA ALA A 296 4.33 -3.42 -32.66
C ALA A 296 5.27 -2.46 -33.43
N GLY A 297 5.95 -1.53 -32.73
CA GLY A 297 6.73 -0.47 -33.37
C GLY A 297 5.87 0.62 -34.03
N ASP A 298 4.60 0.76 -33.63
CA ASP A 298 3.69 1.80 -34.13
C ASP A 298 3.96 3.14 -33.43
N THR A 299 5.02 3.80 -33.85
CA THR A 299 5.50 5.06 -33.31
C THR A 299 4.51 6.20 -33.48
N LYS A 300 3.65 6.15 -34.49
CA LYS A 300 2.61 7.15 -34.74
C LYS A 300 1.56 7.11 -33.62
N THR A 301 1.02 5.92 -33.33
CA THR A 301 0.06 5.75 -32.23
C THR A 301 0.68 6.13 -30.89
N MET A 302 1.95 5.81 -30.65
CA MET A 302 2.67 6.20 -29.43
C MET A 302 2.73 7.73 -29.29
N ALA A 303 3.13 8.45 -30.34
CA ALA A 303 3.19 9.91 -30.35
C ALA A 303 1.82 10.55 -30.12
N GLU A 304 0.76 10.08 -30.79
CA GLU A 304 -0.62 10.56 -30.62
C GLU A 304 -1.10 10.40 -29.17
N LEU A 305 -0.80 9.31 -28.51
CA LEU A 305 -1.18 9.05 -27.12
C LEU A 305 -0.42 9.95 -26.14
N LEU A 306 0.88 10.21 -26.40
CA LEU A 306 1.67 11.17 -25.60
C LEU A 306 1.18 12.61 -25.80
N GLU A 307 0.85 13.01 -27.01
CA GLU A 307 0.25 14.31 -27.30
C GLU A 307 -1.12 14.48 -26.62
N TYR A 308 -1.94 13.44 -26.66
CA TYR A 308 -3.22 13.42 -25.93
C TYR A 308 -2.99 13.58 -24.43
N ALA A 309 -2.05 12.85 -23.85
CA ALA A 309 -1.69 12.95 -22.44
C ALA A 309 -1.20 14.37 -22.09
N HIS A 310 -0.33 14.96 -22.92
CA HIS A 310 0.20 16.30 -22.71
C HIS A 310 -0.86 17.40 -22.82
N ASN A 311 -1.79 17.28 -23.75
CA ASN A 311 -2.84 18.27 -23.96
C ASN A 311 -4.04 18.13 -23.00
N THR A 312 -4.03 17.08 -22.18
CA THR A 312 -5.06 16.87 -21.18
C THR A 312 -4.75 17.68 -19.93
N HIS A 313 -5.66 18.57 -19.50
CA HIS A 313 -5.47 19.45 -18.33
C HIS A 313 -5.38 18.65 -17.03
N SER A 314 -4.21 18.13 -16.73
CA SER A 314 -3.87 17.44 -15.48
C SER A 314 -2.53 17.97 -14.98
N PRO A 315 -2.28 18.03 -13.67
CA PRO A 315 -0.97 18.39 -13.09
C PRO A 315 0.21 17.55 -13.62
N LEU A 316 -0.10 16.33 -14.09
CA LEU A 316 0.90 15.40 -14.64
C LEU A 316 1.30 15.68 -16.09
N THR A 317 0.58 16.55 -16.81
CA THR A 317 0.74 16.75 -18.25
C THR A 317 1.48 18.03 -18.64
N LEU A 318 1.85 18.85 -17.66
CA LEU A 318 2.69 20.02 -17.87
C LEU A 318 4.14 19.62 -17.61
N TYR A 319 4.88 19.24 -18.66
CA TYR A 319 6.28 18.89 -18.52
C TYR A 319 7.17 19.67 -19.48
N ASN A 320 8.28 20.17 -18.94
CA ASN A 320 9.26 20.99 -19.64
C ASN A 320 10.70 20.45 -19.51
N ASN A 321 10.86 19.30 -18.84
CA ASN A 321 12.14 18.62 -18.66
C ASN A 321 11.93 17.09 -18.66
N GLU A 322 13.03 16.33 -18.72
CA GLU A 322 13.01 14.86 -18.78
C GLU A 322 12.34 14.22 -17.55
N ALA A 323 12.53 14.80 -16.36
CA ALA A 323 11.93 14.26 -15.13
C ALA A 323 10.39 14.41 -15.12
N GLU A 324 9.88 15.50 -15.66
CA GLU A 324 8.44 15.73 -15.82
C GLU A 324 7.86 14.83 -16.92
N LEU A 325 8.56 14.67 -18.06
CA LEU A 325 8.20 13.72 -19.10
C LEU A 325 8.15 12.28 -18.56
N ALA A 326 9.13 11.89 -17.73
CA ALA A 326 9.17 10.58 -17.11
C ALA A 326 7.94 10.29 -16.23
N SER A 327 7.34 11.30 -15.62
CA SER A 327 6.15 11.12 -14.79
C SER A 327 4.93 10.67 -15.61
N ILE A 328 4.80 11.11 -16.88
CA ILE A 328 3.70 10.70 -17.75
C ILE A 328 3.87 9.29 -18.28
N ILE A 329 5.12 8.80 -18.41
CA ILE A 329 5.40 7.46 -18.93
C ILE A 329 4.73 6.38 -18.09
N ARG A 330 4.75 6.47 -16.77
CA ARG A 330 4.05 5.50 -15.91
C ARG A 330 2.55 5.47 -16.18
N TRP A 331 1.95 6.63 -16.48
CA TRP A 331 0.53 6.72 -16.80
C TRP A 331 0.16 6.10 -18.14
N VAL A 332 0.89 6.48 -19.19
CA VAL A 332 0.60 5.94 -20.52
C VAL A 332 0.96 4.46 -20.65
N TYR A 333 1.76 3.94 -19.72
CA TYR A 333 2.10 2.52 -19.61
C TYR A 333 1.50 1.82 -18.38
N LEU A 334 0.45 2.38 -17.77
CA LEU A 334 -0.15 1.80 -16.56
C LEU A 334 -0.50 0.30 -16.71
N LYS A 335 -1.01 -0.10 -17.90
CA LYS A 335 -1.30 -1.51 -18.22
C LYS A 335 -0.05 -2.40 -18.27
N ALA A 336 1.12 -1.82 -18.44
CA ALA A 336 2.36 -2.59 -18.42
C ALA A 336 2.67 -3.18 -17.04
N LEU A 337 2.15 -2.61 -15.96
CA LEU A 337 2.31 -3.13 -14.59
C LEU A 337 1.78 -4.57 -14.44
N ASP A 338 0.82 -4.99 -15.27
CA ASP A 338 0.29 -6.36 -15.25
C ASP A 338 1.29 -7.40 -15.78
N PHE A 339 2.26 -6.97 -16.61
CA PHE A 339 3.16 -7.84 -17.35
C PHE A 339 4.63 -7.60 -17.05
N TYR A 340 4.96 -6.46 -16.44
CA TYR A 340 6.33 -5.99 -16.25
C TYR A 340 6.58 -5.46 -14.85
N ARG A 341 7.78 -5.73 -14.34
CA ARG A 341 8.41 -4.91 -13.31
C ARG A 341 9.02 -3.70 -14.01
N ILE A 342 8.59 -2.50 -13.64
CA ILE A 342 9.08 -1.25 -14.23
C ILE A 342 10.04 -0.59 -13.25
N GLU A 343 11.29 -0.40 -13.65
CA GLU A 343 12.30 0.31 -12.90
C GLU A 343 12.64 1.63 -13.58
N ARG A 344 12.81 2.67 -12.76
CA ARG A 344 13.23 4.01 -13.19
C ARG A 344 14.66 4.29 -12.74
N GLU A 345 15.45 4.98 -13.57
CA GLU A 345 16.83 5.35 -13.27
C GLU A 345 17.69 4.15 -12.85
N ASP A 346 17.44 2.98 -13.44
CA ASP A 346 18.18 1.77 -13.14
C ASP A 346 19.60 1.86 -13.74
N LYS A 347 20.57 1.35 -12.99
CA LYS A 347 21.94 1.24 -13.46
C LYS A 347 22.05 0.11 -14.47
N ALA A 348 22.07 0.45 -15.75
CA ALA A 348 22.22 -0.49 -16.84
C ALA A 348 23.45 -0.12 -17.69
N GLY A 349 24.29 -1.09 -18.00
CA GLY A 349 25.51 -0.82 -18.79
C GLY A 349 26.41 0.25 -18.15
N ILE A 350 26.74 1.30 -18.92
CA ILE A 350 27.64 2.40 -18.54
C ILE A 350 26.83 3.65 -18.12
N GLY A 351 25.82 3.50 -17.29
CA GLY A 351 25.04 4.67 -16.83
C GLY A 351 23.68 4.28 -16.27
N TYR A 352 22.80 5.26 -16.20
CA TYR A 352 21.41 5.11 -15.78
C TYR A 352 20.51 5.28 -16.99
N VAL A 353 19.53 4.42 -17.13
CA VAL A 353 18.46 4.47 -18.13
C VAL A 353 17.19 5.02 -17.48
N ASP A 354 16.37 5.75 -18.23
CA ASP A 354 15.18 6.35 -17.65
C ASP A 354 14.15 5.30 -17.20
N PHE A 355 13.91 4.27 -18.03
CA PHE A 355 13.05 3.14 -17.66
C PHE A 355 13.51 1.83 -18.26
N ILE A 356 13.40 0.77 -17.46
CA ILE A 356 13.48 -0.63 -17.93
C ILE A 356 12.20 -1.36 -17.52
N PHE A 357 11.58 -2.04 -18.47
CA PHE A 357 10.45 -2.92 -18.27
C PHE A 357 10.94 -4.36 -18.34
N TYR A 358 11.08 -4.99 -17.18
CA TYR A 358 11.46 -6.39 -17.02
C TYR A 358 10.21 -7.26 -17.13
N PRO A 359 10.06 -8.11 -18.16
CA PRO A 359 8.87 -8.93 -18.28
C PRO A 359 8.82 -10.01 -17.19
N PHE A 360 7.63 -10.28 -16.64
CA PHE A 360 7.44 -11.38 -15.70
C PHE A 360 7.60 -12.74 -16.37
N GLN A 361 7.28 -12.83 -17.68
CA GLN A 361 7.49 -14.02 -18.46
C GLN A 361 8.78 -13.88 -19.29
N LYS A 362 9.72 -14.82 -19.13
CA LYS A 362 11.05 -14.76 -19.78
C LYS A 362 11.05 -14.67 -21.30
N ASN A 363 9.96 -15.11 -21.93
CA ASN A 363 9.78 -15.11 -23.38
C ASN A 363 9.01 -13.91 -23.92
N ASP A 364 8.59 -12.98 -23.06
CA ASP A 364 8.00 -11.70 -23.45
C ASP A 364 9.09 -10.66 -23.78
N ASP A 365 8.68 -9.62 -24.51
CA ASP A 365 9.58 -8.54 -24.91
C ASP A 365 10.03 -7.73 -23.72
N ALA A 366 11.33 -7.54 -23.54
CA ALA A 366 11.89 -6.55 -22.62
C ALA A 366 11.94 -5.17 -23.30
N ILE A 367 11.65 -4.10 -22.55
CA ILE A 367 11.57 -2.75 -23.12
C ILE A 367 12.51 -1.82 -22.36
N ILE A 368 13.35 -1.09 -23.09
CA ILE A 368 14.25 -0.08 -22.55
C ILE A 368 13.79 1.27 -23.10
N ILE A 369 13.47 2.23 -22.26
CA ILE A 369 12.97 3.54 -22.67
C ILE A 369 13.97 4.62 -22.26
N GLU A 370 14.36 5.46 -23.19
CA GLU A 370 15.15 6.67 -22.97
C GLU A 370 14.36 7.89 -23.41
N LEU A 371 14.38 8.95 -22.61
CA LEU A 371 13.63 10.17 -22.81
C LEU A 371 14.54 11.32 -23.20
N LYS A 372 14.08 12.20 -24.06
CA LYS A 372 14.80 13.41 -24.43
C LYS A 372 13.87 14.60 -24.51
N VAL A 373 14.34 15.73 -24.00
CA VAL A 373 13.69 17.04 -24.19
C VAL A 373 14.61 17.93 -25.01
N ASN A 374 14.06 18.51 -26.09
CA ASN A 374 14.80 19.32 -27.09
C ASN A 374 15.90 18.55 -27.87
N HIS A 375 15.79 17.23 -27.93
CA HIS A 375 16.61 16.31 -28.71
C HIS A 375 15.72 15.37 -29.50
N SER A 376 16.30 14.48 -30.31
CA SER A 376 15.54 13.55 -31.14
C SER A 376 15.34 12.17 -30.46
N ALA A 377 14.33 11.43 -30.94
CA ALA A 377 14.14 10.04 -30.54
C ALA A 377 15.29 9.13 -31.05
N ASP A 378 15.95 9.52 -32.16
CA ASP A 378 17.16 8.86 -32.66
C ASP A 378 18.34 8.97 -31.68
N GLU A 379 18.55 10.14 -31.08
CA GLU A 379 19.57 10.36 -30.06
C GLU A 379 19.30 9.51 -28.80
N ALA A 380 18.03 9.35 -28.40
CA ALA A 380 17.64 8.47 -27.30
C ALA A 380 18.00 7.01 -27.61
N ILE A 381 17.67 6.50 -28.82
CA ILE A 381 18.04 5.15 -29.25
C ILE A 381 19.55 4.99 -29.28
N GLN A 382 20.27 5.98 -29.80
CA GLN A 382 21.74 5.93 -29.86
C GLN A 382 22.35 5.85 -28.46
N GLN A 383 21.83 6.61 -27.48
CA GLN A 383 22.27 6.53 -26.09
C GLN A 383 22.07 5.13 -25.51
N ILE A 384 20.91 4.48 -25.75
CA ILE A 384 20.66 3.09 -25.30
C ILE A 384 21.74 2.15 -25.83
N LYS A 385 22.14 2.30 -27.10
CA LYS A 385 23.18 1.47 -27.73
C LYS A 385 24.56 1.77 -27.18
N ASP A 386 24.96 3.04 -27.15
CA ASP A 386 26.30 3.48 -26.71
C ASP A 386 26.56 3.11 -25.25
N ARG A 387 25.54 3.18 -24.40
CA ARG A 387 25.59 2.83 -22.98
C ARG A 387 25.38 1.33 -22.73
N GLN A 388 25.11 0.55 -23.78
CA GLN A 388 24.95 -0.90 -23.71
C GLN A 388 23.89 -1.38 -22.69
N TYR A 389 22.78 -0.65 -22.56
CA TYR A 389 21.74 -0.96 -21.58
C TYR A 389 21.15 -2.35 -21.74
N ALA A 390 21.17 -2.94 -22.94
CA ALA A 390 20.73 -4.32 -23.21
C ALA A 390 21.51 -5.39 -22.42
N LEU A 391 22.74 -5.11 -21.98
CA LEU A 391 23.55 -6.04 -21.18
C LEU A 391 22.87 -6.45 -19.86
N ARG A 392 21.92 -5.66 -19.36
CA ARG A 392 21.13 -5.98 -18.17
C ARG A 392 20.39 -7.31 -18.33
N PHE A 393 19.93 -7.62 -19.55
CA PHE A 393 19.20 -8.84 -19.87
C PHE A 393 20.10 -10.04 -20.23
N GLU A 394 21.40 -9.85 -20.23
CA GLU A 394 22.39 -10.89 -20.54
C GLU A 394 23.01 -11.52 -19.27
N GLY A 395 22.47 -11.23 -18.08
CA GLY A 395 22.97 -11.78 -16.81
C GLY A 395 24.30 -11.19 -16.31
N LYS A 396 24.85 -10.16 -16.98
CA LYS A 396 26.16 -9.57 -16.66
C LYS A 396 26.12 -8.61 -15.47
N PHE A 397 24.93 -8.16 -15.04
CA PHE A 397 24.75 -7.19 -13.96
C PHE A 397 23.88 -7.73 -12.79
N GLY A 398 23.91 -9.05 -12.56
CA GLY A 398 23.25 -9.67 -11.40
C GLY A 398 21.84 -10.21 -11.64
N GLU A 399 21.24 -9.96 -12.81
CA GLU A 399 20.01 -10.65 -13.21
C GLU A 399 20.31 -12.11 -13.52
N LYS A 400 19.72 -13.04 -12.75
CA LYS A 400 19.92 -14.49 -12.91
C LYS A 400 19.03 -15.09 -14.01
N ALA A 401 18.09 -14.32 -14.56
CA ALA A 401 17.11 -14.81 -15.50
C ALA A 401 17.60 -14.62 -16.93
N GLU A 402 17.67 -15.71 -17.70
CA GLU A 402 17.86 -15.63 -19.13
C GLU A 402 16.54 -15.21 -19.80
N TYR A 403 16.52 -13.97 -20.32
CA TYR A 403 15.39 -13.49 -21.10
C TYR A 403 15.52 -13.96 -22.55
N THR A 404 14.49 -14.63 -23.07
CA THR A 404 14.47 -15.17 -24.43
C THR A 404 13.62 -14.34 -25.40
N GLY A 405 12.79 -13.41 -24.90
CA GLY A 405 12.02 -12.47 -25.70
C GLY A 405 12.89 -11.46 -26.44
N ARG A 406 12.27 -10.64 -27.29
CA ARG A 406 12.96 -9.52 -27.94
C ARG A 406 13.41 -8.49 -26.88
N ILE A 407 14.47 -7.74 -27.21
CA ILE A 407 14.83 -6.53 -26.47
C ILE A 407 14.52 -5.33 -27.36
N LEU A 408 13.59 -4.50 -26.93
CA LEU A 408 13.15 -3.30 -27.63
C LEU A 408 13.80 -2.07 -27.02
N ALA A 409 14.45 -1.24 -27.84
CA ALA A 409 14.85 0.11 -27.48
C ALA A 409 13.76 1.09 -27.92
N VAL A 410 13.34 1.98 -27.03
CA VAL A 410 12.30 2.96 -27.27
C VAL A 410 12.86 4.36 -26.93
N GLY A 411 12.96 5.19 -27.95
CA GLY A 411 13.30 6.61 -27.82
C GLY A 411 12.02 7.44 -27.84
N ILE A 412 11.84 8.31 -26.85
CA ILE A 412 10.72 9.26 -26.77
C ILE A 412 11.31 10.65 -26.61
N ALA A 413 11.00 11.55 -27.55
CA ALA A 413 11.45 12.91 -27.56
C ALA A 413 10.31 13.91 -27.56
N TYR A 414 10.53 15.06 -26.90
CA TYR A 414 9.59 16.16 -26.81
C TYR A 414 10.31 17.50 -27.01
N HIS A 415 9.79 18.35 -27.88
CA HIS A 415 10.30 19.68 -28.12
C HIS A 415 9.43 20.73 -27.42
N LYS A 416 9.91 21.26 -26.30
CA LYS A 416 9.16 22.19 -25.44
C LYS A 416 8.80 23.52 -26.12
N ASP A 417 9.64 23.96 -27.07
CA ASP A 417 9.48 25.21 -27.79
C ASP A 417 8.56 25.06 -29.01
N ASP A 418 8.09 23.85 -29.31
CA ASP A 418 7.11 23.62 -30.38
C ASP A 418 5.71 24.02 -29.91
N ILE A 419 5.07 24.91 -30.70
CA ILE A 419 3.68 25.36 -30.44
C ILE A 419 2.70 24.16 -30.46
N LYS A 420 2.97 23.14 -31.27
CA LYS A 420 2.14 21.94 -31.40
C LYS A 420 2.43 20.88 -30.35
N LYS A 421 3.48 21.07 -29.54
CA LYS A 421 3.90 20.09 -28.51
C LYS A 421 3.98 18.68 -29.05
N LEU A 422 4.61 18.51 -30.21
CA LEU A 422 4.73 17.24 -30.89
C LEU A 422 5.71 16.32 -30.15
N HIS A 423 5.36 15.04 -30.12
CA HIS A 423 6.22 13.99 -29.60
C HIS A 423 6.78 13.17 -30.76
N GLU A 424 8.05 12.81 -30.64
CA GLU A 424 8.72 11.91 -31.56
C GLU A 424 8.96 10.58 -30.84
N CYS A 425 8.59 9.49 -31.46
CA CYS A 425 8.83 8.15 -30.91
C CYS A 425 9.58 7.30 -31.92
N LYS A 426 10.52 6.50 -31.43
CA LYS A 426 11.23 5.50 -32.22
C LYS A 426 11.32 4.19 -31.44
N VAL A 427 11.11 3.07 -32.13
CA VAL A 427 11.28 1.74 -31.56
C VAL A 427 12.23 0.96 -32.44
N GLU A 428 13.22 0.31 -31.83
CA GLU A 428 14.20 -0.50 -32.53
C GLU A 428 14.41 -1.84 -31.78
N VAL A 429 14.51 -2.92 -32.52
CA VAL A 429 14.82 -4.24 -31.95
C VAL A 429 16.34 -4.37 -31.78
N LEU A 430 16.81 -4.41 -30.54
CA LEU A 430 18.23 -4.61 -30.23
C LEU A 430 18.63 -6.08 -30.27
N ARG A 431 17.70 -6.96 -29.93
CA ARG A 431 17.87 -8.42 -29.96
C ARG A 431 16.57 -9.07 -30.36
N GLU A 432 16.62 -9.97 -31.31
CA GLU A 432 15.49 -10.81 -31.70
C GLU A 432 15.21 -11.90 -30.64
N LYS A 433 14.02 -12.47 -30.72
CA LYS A 433 13.62 -13.57 -29.85
C LYS A 433 14.53 -14.77 -30.04
N ILE A 434 15.04 -15.32 -28.94
CA ILE A 434 15.81 -16.57 -28.93
C ILE A 434 14.82 -17.73 -28.98
N VAL A 435 14.91 -18.55 -30.03
CA VAL A 435 14.03 -19.71 -30.29
C VAL A 435 14.53 -20.93 -29.52
#